data_036cc2ed0a8d4fa24fc7cd4f8e9cd09b
#
_entry.id   036cc2ed0a8d4fa24fc7cd4f8e9cd09b
#
_cell.length_a   1.000
_cell.length_b   1.000
_cell.length_c   1.000
_cell.angle_alpha   90.00
_cell.angle_beta   90.00
_cell.angle_gamma   90.00
#
_symmetry.space_group_name_H-M   'P 1'
#
loop_
_entity.id
_entity.type
_entity.pdbx_description
1 polymer ?
#
loop_
_entity_poly.entity_id
_entity_poly.type
_entity_poly.pdbx_seq_one_letter_code
_entity_poly.pdbx_strand_id
1 'polypeptide(L)'
;MHVVVGGAGEGGSYVADRLSREGHDVAIVDLSSSKLRRLDDALDVLTVVGSGTHPETLSRAGVEHSELLVAVTANDEANLVASMVGKSMGVKQTICRVEASGLRGPAAHAVREASGADLFIDPDAETAAEVLE
;
A
#
# COMPACT_ATOMS: atom_id res chain seq x y z
N MET A 1 -6.82 11.75 8.33
CA MET A 1 -6.42 10.42 8.81
C MET A 1 -4.94 10.17 8.48
N HIS A 2 -4.36 9.20 9.15
CA HIS A 2 -2.97 8.82 8.89
C HIS A 2 -2.94 7.61 7.96
N VAL A 3 -2.19 7.72 6.86
CA VAL A 3 -2.16 6.72 5.80
C VAL A 3 -0.71 6.35 5.49
N VAL A 4 -0.44 5.06 5.37
CA VAL A 4 0.86 4.56 4.90
C VAL A 4 0.67 4.02 3.49
N VAL A 5 1.51 4.49 2.56
CA VAL A 5 1.52 4.03 1.17
C VAL A 5 2.79 3.23 0.95
N GLY A 6 2.64 1.98 0.57
CA GLY A 6 3.75 1.10 0.22
C GLY A 6 3.96 1.07 -1.29
N GLY A 7 5.01 1.74 -1.74
CA GLY A 7 5.34 1.86 -3.15
C GLY A 7 5.28 3.29 -3.64
N ALA A 8 6.39 3.77 -4.19
CA ALA A 8 6.52 5.14 -4.71
C ALA A 8 6.54 5.18 -6.24
N GLY A 9 5.98 4.17 -6.88
CA GLY A 9 5.78 4.17 -8.31
C GLY A 9 4.62 5.08 -8.70
N GLU A 10 4.12 4.92 -9.92
CA GLU A 10 3.07 5.77 -10.45
C GLU A 10 1.80 5.72 -9.59
N GLY A 11 1.35 4.53 -9.22
CA GLY A 11 0.12 4.38 -8.42
C GLY A 11 0.27 4.92 -7.01
N GLY A 12 1.37 4.60 -6.33
CA GLY A 12 1.62 5.08 -4.98
C GLY A 12 1.81 6.57 -4.91
N SER A 13 2.52 7.13 -5.89
CA SER A 13 2.72 8.58 -5.98
C SER A 13 1.39 9.31 -6.19
N TYR A 14 0.53 8.76 -7.02
CA TYR A 14 -0.80 9.33 -7.27
C TYR A 14 -1.64 9.36 -5.98
N VAL A 15 -1.66 8.24 -5.28
CA VAL A 15 -2.41 8.12 -4.02
C VAL A 15 -1.86 9.10 -2.97
N ALA A 16 -0.54 9.15 -2.83
CA ALA A 16 0.10 10.04 -1.88
C ALA A 16 -0.20 11.51 -2.19
N ASP A 17 -0.15 11.89 -3.47
CA ASP A 17 -0.47 13.23 -3.90
C ASP A 17 -1.92 13.61 -3.54
N ARG A 18 -2.87 12.77 -3.93
CA ARG A 18 -4.28 13.03 -3.67
C ARG A 18 -4.57 13.16 -2.17
N LEU A 19 -4.11 12.21 -1.39
CA LEU A 19 -4.40 12.20 0.03
C LEU A 19 -3.71 13.34 0.79
N SER A 20 -2.48 13.66 0.43
CA SER A 20 -1.79 14.78 1.09
C SER A 20 -2.45 16.12 0.77
N ARG A 21 -2.91 16.30 -0.46
CA ARG A 21 -3.65 17.52 -0.84
C ARG A 21 -4.99 17.64 -0.15
N GLU A 22 -5.59 16.52 0.23
CA GLU A 22 -6.85 16.49 0.96
C GLU A 22 -6.68 16.65 2.46
N GLY A 23 -5.46 16.90 2.91
CA GLY A 23 -5.19 17.19 4.32
C GLY A 23 -4.89 15.96 5.18
N HIS A 24 -4.69 14.79 4.58
CA HIS A 24 -4.34 13.60 5.33
C HIS A 24 -2.83 13.54 5.60
N ASP A 25 -2.45 12.92 6.70
CA ASP A 25 -1.05 12.66 7.02
C ASP A 25 -0.61 11.41 6.28
N VAL A 26 0.29 11.57 5.33
CA VAL A 26 0.73 10.47 4.47
C VAL A 26 2.19 10.15 4.72
N ALA A 27 2.48 8.88 4.95
CA ALA A 27 3.84 8.34 4.92
C ALA A 27 3.95 7.42 3.72
N ILE A 28 5.03 7.53 2.95
CA ILE A 28 5.24 6.68 1.80
C ILE A 28 6.56 5.94 1.94
N VAL A 29 6.52 4.63 1.66
CA VAL A 29 7.63 3.70 1.84
C VAL A 29 8.05 3.16 0.48
N ASP A 30 9.33 3.14 0.21
CA ASP A 30 9.86 2.53 -1.01
C ASP A 30 11.34 2.16 -0.81
N LEU A 31 11.81 1.21 -1.58
CA LEU A 31 13.24 0.85 -1.57
C LEU A 31 14.09 1.89 -2.28
N SER A 32 13.51 2.68 -3.18
CA SER A 32 14.22 3.66 -3.97
C SER A 32 14.26 5.03 -3.28
N SER A 33 15.42 5.40 -2.77
CA SER A 33 15.61 6.71 -2.16
C SER A 33 15.41 7.84 -3.16
N SER A 34 15.73 7.64 -4.43
CA SER A 34 15.58 8.67 -5.46
C SER A 34 14.13 8.97 -5.78
N LYS A 35 13.28 7.95 -5.82
CA LYS A 35 11.84 8.15 -6.00
C LYS A 35 11.24 8.91 -4.83
N LEU A 36 11.63 8.52 -3.61
CA LEU A 36 11.14 9.17 -2.41
C LEU A 36 11.59 10.62 -2.31
N ARG A 37 12.82 10.93 -2.72
CA ARG A 37 13.31 12.29 -2.71
C ARG A 37 12.49 13.20 -3.61
N ARG A 38 12.09 12.71 -4.78
CA ARG A 38 11.24 13.48 -5.68
C ARG A 38 9.89 13.79 -5.05
N LEU A 39 9.32 12.83 -4.35
CA LEU A 39 8.05 13.03 -3.67
C LEU A 39 8.17 13.96 -2.47
N ASP A 40 9.26 13.84 -1.72
CA ASP A 40 9.52 14.71 -0.58
C ASP A 40 9.65 16.17 -1.00
N ASP A 41 10.25 16.42 -2.16
CA ASP A 41 10.39 17.77 -2.72
C ASP A 41 9.06 18.33 -3.21
N ALA A 42 8.16 17.49 -3.67
CA ALA A 42 6.93 17.91 -4.33
C ALA A 42 5.69 17.90 -3.42
N LEU A 43 5.68 17.07 -2.39
CA LEU A 43 4.51 16.82 -1.57
C LEU A 43 4.84 16.96 -0.09
N ASP A 44 3.81 17.24 0.71
CA ASP A 44 3.92 17.23 2.16
C ASP A 44 3.66 15.82 2.68
N VAL A 45 4.68 14.98 2.60
CA VAL A 45 4.61 13.57 3.01
C VAL A 45 5.86 13.19 3.79
N LEU A 46 5.73 12.20 4.67
CA LEU A 46 6.87 11.56 5.30
C LEU A 46 7.38 10.46 4.36
N THR A 47 8.67 10.46 4.07
CA THR A 47 9.26 9.39 3.25
C THR A 47 10.09 8.45 4.11
N VAL A 48 9.96 7.15 3.86
CA VAL A 48 10.70 6.12 4.59
C VAL A 48 11.33 5.16 3.58
N VAL A 49 12.65 5.09 3.57
CA VAL A 49 13.38 4.16 2.69
C VAL A 49 13.42 2.79 3.35
N GLY A 50 12.93 1.79 2.65
CA GLY A 50 12.93 0.42 3.14
C GLY A 50 11.84 -0.41 2.45
N SER A 51 11.79 -1.69 2.82
CA SER A 51 10.78 -2.59 2.27
C SER A 51 9.46 -2.45 3.02
N GLY A 52 8.39 -2.30 2.28
CA GLY A 52 7.04 -2.28 2.85
C GLY A 52 6.59 -3.61 3.43
N THR A 53 7.41 -4.66 3.30
CA THR A 53 7.13 -5.97 3.90
C THR A 53 7.78 -6.15 5.26
N HIS A 54 8.61 -5.21 5.69
CA HIS A 54 9.34 -5.32 6.95
C HIS A 54 8.64 -4.53 8.07
N PRO A 55 8.37 -5.18 9.20
CA PRO A 55 7.72 -4.51 10.33
C PRO A 55 8.44 -3.24 10.77
N GLU A 56 9.77 -3.26 10.81
CA GLU A 56 10.55 -2.08 11.22
C GLU A 56 10.30 -0.89 10.30
N THR A 57 10.28 -1.12 8.99
CA THR A 57 10.02 -0.06 8.01
C THR A 57 8.60 0.50 8.19
N LEU A 58 7.63 -0.39 8.32
CA LEU A 58 6.24 0.01 8.52
C LEU A 58 6.04 0.74 9.84
N SER A 59 6.76 0.34 10.88
CA SER A 59 6.70 1.02 12.16
C SER A 59 7.24 2.45 12.05
N ARG A 60 8.35 2.64 11.34
CA ARG A 60 8.90 3.99 11.10
C ARG A 60 7.93 4.87 10.31
N ALA A 61 7.10 4.27 9.48
CA ALA A 61 6.06 4.98 8.75
C ALA A 61 4.80 5.24 9.59
N GLY A 62 4.72 4.69 10.80
CA GLY A 62 3.61 4.91 11.70
C GLY A 62 2.42 4.00 11.50
N VAL A 63 2.63 2.79 10.99
CA VAL A 63 1.53 1.87 10.66
C VAL A 63 0.67 1.53 11.86
N GLU A 64 1.26 1.47 13.07
CA GLU A 64 0.51 1.14 14.28
C GLU A 64 -0.58 2.16 14.60
N HIS A 65 -0.43 3.37 14.11
CA HIS A 65 -1.38 4.46 14.36
C HIS A 65 -2.13 4.87 13.11
N SER A 66 -2.03 4.06 12.05
CA SER A 66 -2.63 4.41 10.76
C SER A 66 -4.02 3.82 10.62
N GLU A 67 -4.89 4.56 9.95
CA GLU A 67 -6.20 4.07 9.58
C GLU A 67 -6.15 3.23 8.32
N LEU A 68 -5.17 3.49 7.44
CA LEU A 68 -5.13 2.85 6.14
C LEU A 68 -3.69 2.56 5.71
N LEU A 69 -3.48 1.36 5.16
CA LEU A 69 -2.25 0.99 4.46
C LEU A 69 -2.63 0.66 3.02
N VAL A 70 -1.99 1.32 2.07
CA VAL A 70 -2.20 1.09 0.64
C VAL A 70 -0.93 0.47 0.06
N ALA A 71 -0.97 -0.83 -0.23
CA ALA A 71 0.16 -1.57 -0.75
C ALA A 71 0.04 -1.68 -2.27
N VAL A 72 0.81 -0.86 -2.98
CA VAL A 72 0.66 -0.66 -4.44
C VAL A 72 2.00 -0.70 -5.18
N THR A 73 2.91 -1.56 -4.75
CA THR A 73 4.14 -1.81 -5.50
C THR A 73 3.82 -2.61 -6.77
N ALA A 74 4.81 -2.77 -7.64
CA ALA A 74 4.66 -3.60 -8.84
C ALA A 74 4.69 -5.11 -8.53
N ASN A 75 4.97 -5.48 -7.29
CA ASN A 75 5.12 -6.88 -6.88
C ASN A 75 3.91 -7.32 -6.05
N ASP A 76 3.09 -8.21 -6.60
CA ASP A 76 1.88 -8.69 -5.94
C ASP A 76 2.17 -9.36 -4.60
N GLU A 77 3.21 -10.20 -4.54
CA GLU A 77 3.55 -10.91 -3.32
C GLU A 77 3.97 -9.95 -2.21
N ALA A 78 4.75 -8.92 -2.57
CA ALA A 78 5.13 -7.88 -1.61
C ALA A 78 3.91 -7.13 -1.09
N ASN A 79 2.94 -6.86 -1.96
CA ASN A 79 1.71 -6.18 -1.55
C ASN A 79 0.88 -7.02 -0.58
N LEU A 80 0.79 -8.33 -0.85
CA LEU A 80 0.10 -9.25 0.05
C LEU A 80 0.78 -9.33 1.41
N VAL A 81 2.11 -9.46 1.41
CA VAL A 81 2.88 -9.53 2.66
C VAL A 81 2.78 -8.23 3.44
N ALA A 82 2.87 -7.09 2.76
CA ALA A 82 2.73 -5.79 3.42
C ALA A 82 1.36 -5.65 4.10
N SER A 83 0.31 -6.10 3.44
CA SER A 83 -1.04 -6.09 3.99
C SER A 83 -1.12 -6.96 5.24
N MET A 84 -0.56 -8.17 5.18
CA MET A 84 -0.54 -9.11 6.29
C MET A 84 0.22 -8.53 7.49
N VAL A 85 1.42 -7.99 7.24
CA VAL A 85 2.24 -7.41 8.30
C VAL A 85 1.56 -6.19 8.89
N GLY A 86 1.04 -5.29 8.06
CA GLY A 86 0.35 -4.10 8.52
C GLY A 86 -0.84 -4.41 9.41
N LYS A 87 -1.65 -5.38 9.02
CA LYS A 87 -2.80 -5.80 9.83
C LYS A 87 -2.35 -6.37 11.17
N SER A 88 -1.30 -7.17 11.18
CA SER A 88 -0.77 -7.73 12.43
C SER A 88 -0.23 -6.65 13.36
N MET A 89 0.18 -5.50 12.81
CA MET A 89 0.71 -4.38 13.58
C MET A 89 -0.36 -3.38 14.02
N GLY A 90 -1.60 -3.56 13.57
CA GLY A 90 -2.71 -2.77 14.08
C GLY A 90 -3.30 -1.75 13.12
N VAL A 91 -2.91 -1.71 11.85
CA VAL A 91 -3.57 -0.84 10.89
C VAL A 91 -5.03 -1.26 10.76
N LYS A 92 -5.93 -0.29 10.66
CA LYS A 92 -7.36 -0.59 10.66
C LYS A 92 -7.84 -1.20 9.35
N GLN A 93 -7.37 -0.68 8.22
CA GLN A 93 -7.78 -1.17 6.91
C GLN A 93 -6.58 -1.24 5.97
N THR A 94 -6.62 -2.20 5.04
CA THR A 94 -5.60 -2.32 4.02
C THR A 94 -6.23 -2.44 2.65
N ILE A 95 -5.58 -1.78 1.67
CA ILE A 95 -5.88 -1.90 0.25
C ILE A 95 -4.65 -2.49 -0.41
N CYS A 96 -4.84 -3.54 -1.19
CA CYS A 96 -3.74 -4.31 -1.76
C CYS A 96 -3.89 -4.42 -3.28
N ARG A 97 -2.86 -4.02 -4.01
CA ARG A 97 -2.84 -4.17 -5.47
C ARG A 97 -2.39 -5.58 -5.81
N VAL A 98 -3.20 -6.29 -6.59
CA VAL A 98 -2.89 -7.63 -7.07
C VAL A 98 -3.47 -7.82 -8.45
N GLU A 99 -2.69 -8.34 -9.40
CA GLU A 99 -3.20 -8.66 -10.72
C GLU A 99 -4.14 -9.86 -10.61
N ALA A 100 -5.34 -9.72 -11.17
CA ALA A 100 -6.35 -10.77 -11.12
C ALA A 100 -5.85 -12.08 -11.74
N SER A 101 -5.02 -11.99 -12.78
CA SER A 101 -4.47 -13.19 -13.44
C SER A 101 -3.57 -14.00 -12.51
N GLY A 102 -2.98 -13.37 -11.49
CA GLY A 102 -2.09 -14.04 -10.53
C GLY A 102 -2.82 -14.68 -9.36
N LEU A 103 -4.08 -14.29 -9.14
CA LEU A 103 -4.85 -14.77 -7.99
C LEU A 103 -6.24 -15.25 -8.41
N ARG A 104 -6.30 -16.36 -9.09
CA ARG A 104 -7.55 -16.98 -9.53
C ARG A 104 -7.71 -18.36 -8.94
N GLY A 105 -8.97 -18.79 -8.83
CA GLY A 105 -9.33 -20.13 -8.37
C GLY A 105 -9.37 -20.25 -6.85
N PRO A 106 -9.64 -21.47 -6.34
CA PRO A 106 -9.80 -21.69 -4.89
C PRO A 106 -8.57 -21.37 -4.07
N ALA A 107 -7.38 -21.68 -4.59
CA ALA A 107 -6.14 -21.37 -3.89
C ALA A 107 -5.93 -19.87 -3.74
N ALA A 108 -6.33 -19.10 -4.75
CA ALA A 108 -6.25 -17.64 -4.69
C ALA A 108 -7.14 -17.06 -3.60
N HIS A 109 -8.32 -17.64 -3.41
CA HIS A 109 -9.21 -17.21 -2.34
C HIS A 109 -8.55 -17.38 -0.96
N ALA A 110 -7.90 -18.51 -0.75
CA ALA A 110 -7.19 -18.77 0.51
C ALA A 110 -6.07 -17.73 0.75
N VAL A 111 -5.35 -17.38 -0.30
CA VAL A 111 -4.27 -16.37 -0.21
C VAL A 111 -4.86 -14.99 0.12
N ARG A 112 -5.94 -14.61 -0.52
CA ARG A 112 -6.61 -13.33 -0.21
C ARG A 112 -7.07 -13.27 1.23
N GLU A 113 -7.68 -14.34 1.73
CA GLU A 113 -8.12 -14.42 3.13
C GLU A 113 -6.93 -14.29 4.08
N ALA A 114 -5.86 -15.02 3.81
CA ALA A 114 -4.67 -15.01 4.66
C ALA A 114 -3.98 -13.64 4.70
N SER A 115 -4.07 -12.87 3.62
CA SER A 115 -3.43 -11.56 3.55
C SER A 115 -4.06 -10.54 4.49
N GLY A 116 -5.31 -10.75 4.87
CA GLY A 116 -6.04 -9.81 5.71
C GLY A 116 -6.43 -8.52 5.02
N ALA A 117 -6.22 -8.41 3.71
CA ALA A 117 -6.55 -7.19 2.99
C ALA A 117 -8.06 -6.99 2.93
N ASP A 118 -8.48 -5.77 3.16
CA ASP A 118 -9.91 -5.41 3.15
C ASP A 118 -10.41 -5.14 1.75
N LEU A 119 -9.53 -4.70 0.86
CA LEU A 119 -9.88 -4.40 -0.51
C LEU A 119 -8.71 -4.73 -1.43
N PHE A 120 -9.03 -5.30 -2.59
CA PHE A 120 -8.02 -5.58 -3.62
C PHE A 120 -8.27 -4.72 -4.84
N ILE A 121 -7.19 -4.19 -5.41
CA ILE A 121 -7.23 -3.39 -6.63
C ILE A 121 -6.49 -4.15 -7.73
N ASP A 122 -7.14 -4.33 -8.87
CA ASP A 122 -6.50 -4.89 -10.05
C ASP A 122 -6.00 -3.73 -10.93
N PRO A 123 -4.70 -3.63 -11.19
CA PRO A 123 -4.18 -2.54 -12.01
C PRO A 123 -4.67 -2.57 -13.46
N ASP A 124 -5.17 -3.71 -13.91
CA ASP A 124 -5.71 -3.85 -15.27
C ASP A 124 -7.21 -3.59 -15.33
N ALA A 125 -7.83 -3.24 -14.21
CA ALA A 125 -9.26 -2.93 -14.17
C ALA A 125 -9.52 -1.60 -14.88
N GLU A 126 -10.56 -1.56 -15.70
CA GLU A 126 -10.93 -0.37 -16.46
C GLU A 126 -11.75 0.62 -15.64
N THR A 127 -12.46 0.14 -14.64
CA THR A 127 -13.38 0.96 -13.85
C THR A 127 -13.28 0.63 -12.38
N ALA A 128 -13.79 1.54 -11.55
CA ALA A 128 -13.87 1.32 -10.12
C ALA A 128 -14.75 0.10 -9.76
N ALA A 129 -15.66 -0.29 -10.63
CA ALA A 129 -16.50 -1.47 -10.40
C ALA A 129 -15.69 -2.76 -10.45
N GLU A 130 -14.51 -2.72 -11.01
CA GLU A 130 -13.62 -3.88 -11.09
C GLU A 130 -12.67 -3.95 -9.90
N VAL A 131 -12.73 -2.99 -8.99
CA VAL A 131 -12.04 -3.09 -7.71
C VAL A 131 -12.60 -4.31 -7.00
N LEU A 132 -11.72 -5.15 -6.50
CA LEU A 132 -12.10 -6.45 -6.02
C LEU A 132 -12.87 -6.39 -4.71
N GLU A 133 -13.92 -7.12 -4.75
CA GLU A 133 -14.77 -7.33 -3.60
C GLU A 133 -14.34 -8.57 -2.82
#